data_20d6e519f6faab947c87bf8099f3ff55
#
_entry.id   20d6e519f6faab947c87bf8099f3ff55
#
_cell.length_a   1.000
_cell.length_b   1.000
_cell.length_c   1.000
_cell.angle_alpha   90.00
_cell.angle_beta   90.00
_cell.angle_gamma   90.00
#
_symmetry.space_group_name_H-M   'P 1'
#
loop_
_entity.id
_entity.type
_entity.pdbx_description
1 polymer ?
#
loop_
_entity_poly.entity_id
_entity_poly.type
_entity_poly.pdbx_seq_one_letter_code
_entity_poly.pdbx_strand_id
1 'polypeptide(L)'
;MNSNLFSMHNPLNGKVAAITGAASGIGLECSKVLLQAGAKVVLIDRDGDKLQQLVAELGPRALALQIDLMDGKQVDGILDDILKLAGRLDIFHANAGAYIGGPVAEGDPEIWDRVLKLNTSAAFRCVRSVLPHLIAQKSGDIIFTSSIAGVVPVVWEPIYTASKFAVQAFVHSTRRQVAQYGVRVGAVLPGPVVTALLDDWPQEKLDDALANGSLMQPIEVAESVLFMVTRSPGVTVRDIVILPNSVDL
;
A
#
# COMPACT_ATOMS: atom_id res chain seq x y z
N MET A 1 18.97 14.77 -22.89
CA MET A 1 19.71 14.48 -21.63
C MET A 1 19.32 13.07 -21.18
N ASN A 2 20.21 12.10 -21.42
CA ASN A 2 20.01 10.72 -21.00
C ASN A 2 20.29 10.63 -19.48
N SER A 3 19.27 10.78 -18.67
CA SER A 3 19.37 10.41 -17.25
C SER A 3 19.32 8.89 -17.15
N ASN A 4 20.46 8.28 -16.94
CA ASN A 4 20.57 6.86 -16.62
C ASN A 4 19.80 6.61 -15.31
N LEU A 5 18.60 6.03 -15.41
CA LEU A 5 17.72 5.69 -14.28
C LEU A 5 18.38 4.77 -13.24
N PHE A 6 19.46 4.07 -13.63
CA PHE A 6 20.24 3.16 -12.77
C PHE A 6 21.40 3.83 -12.02
N SER A 7 21.62 5.13 -12.20
CA SER A 7 22.75 5.84 -11.55
C SER A 7 22.36 6.79 -10.42
N MET A 8 21.10 6.91 -10.05
CA MET A 8 20.66 7.78 -8.95
C MET A 8 20.81 7.05 -7.61
N HIS A 9 21.88 7.35 -6.90
CA HIS A 9 22.17 6.87 -5.54
C HIS A 9 21.19 7.42 -4.51
N ASN A 10 19.99 7.52 -4.55
CA ASN A 10 18.93 7.96 -3.66
C ASN A 10 17.89 8.81 -4.43
N PRO A 11 17.08 8.17 -5.29
CA PRO A 11 16.11 8.88 -6.13
C PRO A 11 15.02 9.61 -5.33
N LEU A 12 14.84 9.27 -4.05
CA LEU A 12 13.82 9.85 -3.15
C LEU A 12 14.44 10.76 -2.08
N ASN A 13 15.69 11.20 -2.26
CA ASN A 13 16.30 12.12 -1.31
C ASN A 13 15.47 13.40 -1.13
N GLY A 14 15.23 13.80 0.13
CA GLY A 14 14.40 14.94 0.47
C GLY A 14 12.87 14.73 0.33
N LYS A 15 12.42 13.53 -0.05
CA LYS A 15 11.01 13.14 -0.11
C LYS A 15 10.55 12.53 1.20
N VAL A 16 9.27 12.70 1.50
CA VAL A 16 8.59 12.06 2.62
C VAL A 16 7.51 11.13 2.08
N ALA A 17 7.58 9.86 2.47
CA ALA A 17 6.56 8.86 2.23
C ALA A 17 5.81 8.54 3.52
N ALA A 18 4.50 8.32 3.43
CA ALA A 18 3.68 7.81 4.53
C ALA A 18 2.99 6.52 4.07
N ILE A 19 3.10 5.45 4.86
CA ILE A 19 2.65 4.11 4.49
C ILE A 19 1.75 3.55 5.57
N THR A 20 0.52 3.17 5.23
CA THR A 20 -0.42 2.53 6.16
C THR A 20 -0.22 1.01 6.19
N GLY A 21 -0.45 0.39 7.37
CA GLY A 21 -0.17 -1.05 7.56
C GLY A 21 1.32 -1.34 7.50
N ALA A 22 2.15 -0.43 8.03
CA ALA A 22 3.60 -0.48 7.89
C ALA A 22 4.31 -1.33 8.96
N ALA A 23 3.57 -1.91 9.91
CA ALA A 23 4.18 -2.75 10.95
C ALA A 23 4.56 -4.17 10.46
N SER A 24 4.12 -4.59 9.27
CA SER A 24 4.40 -5.94 8.75
C SER A 24 4.26 -6.03 7.22
N GLY A 25 4.62 -7.18 6.66
CA GLY A 25 4.36 -7.59 5.29
C GLY A 25 4.81 -6.57 4.24
N ILE A 26 3.95 -6.33 3.26
CA ILE A 26 4.22 -5.43 2.13
C ILE A 26 4.52 -4.00 2.61
N GLY A 27 3.75 -3.49 3.59
CA GLY A 27 3.94 -2.12 4.09
C GLY A 27 5.30 -1.91 4.74
N LEU A 28 5.77 -2.88 5.54
CA LEU A 28 7.10 -2.83 6.14
C LEU A 28 8.20 -2.90 5.08
N GLU A 29 8.06 -3.79 4.10
CA GLU A 29 9.07 -3.94 3.06
C GLU A 29 9.12 -2.70 2.14
N CYS A 30 7.97 -2.12 1.78
CA CYS A 30 7.91 -0.82 1.11
C CYS A 30 8.61 0.27 1.92
N SER A 31 8.42 0.28 3.26
CA SER A 31 9.09 1.25 4.13
C SER A 31 10.62 1.13 4.04
N LYS A 32 11.15 -0.09 4.09
CA LYS A 32 12.58 -0.36 3.96
C LYS A 32 13.14 0.10 2.61
N VAL A 33 12.46 -0.29 1.52
CA VAL A 33 12.89 0.05 0.15
C VAL A 33 12.88 1.57 -0.07
N LEU A 34 11.83 2.28 0.38
CA LEU A 34 11.78 3.74 0.22
C LEU A 34 12.80 4.46 1.11
N LEU A 35 13.10 3.94 2.32
CA LEU A 35 14.20 4.43 3.17
C LEU A 35 15.57 4.25 2.48
N GLN A 36 15.80 3.08 1.87
CA GLN A 36 17.03 2.81 1.12
C GLN A 36 17.18 3.73 -0.10
N ALA A 37 16.04 4.05 -0.76
CA ALA A 37 15.99 5.01 -1.86
C ALA A 37 16.14 6.48 -1.45
N GLY A 38 16.36 6.78 -0.16
CA GLY A 38 16.65 8.11 0.36
C GLY A 38 15.48 8.86 0.98
N ALA A 39 14.28 8.32 0.96
CA ALA A 39 13.12 8.97 1.58
C ALA A 39 13.21 8.99 3.11
N LYS A 40 12.49 9.94 3.72
CA LYS A 40 12.02 9.83 5.10
C LYS A 40 10.67 9.12 5.06
N VAL A 41 10.43 8.16 5.94
CA VAL A 41 9.21 7.33 5.91
C VAL A 41 8.46 7.43 7.23
N VAL A 42 7.19 7.79 7.16
CA VAL A 42 6.25 7.71 8.27
C VAL A 42 5.53 6.37 8.19
N LEU A 43 5.86 5.48 9.13
CA LEU A 43 5.24 4.18 9.29
C LEU A 43 3.94 4.35 10.08
N ILE A 44 2.81 4.01 9.48
CA ILE A 44 1.48 4.17 10.07
C ILE A 44 0.88 2.80 10.31
N ASP A 45 0.54 2.50 11.57
CA ASP A 45 -0.12 1.27 11.97
C ASP A 45 -0.87 1.48 13.29
N ARG A 46 -1.77 0.55 13.63
CA ARG A 46 -2.44 0.52 14.94
C ARG A 46 -1.55 -0.01 16.06
N ASP A 47 -0.54 -0.81 15.73
CA ASP A 47 0.41 -1.40 16.67
C ASP A 47 1.57 -0.43 16.96
N GLY A 48 1.34 0.46 17.94
CA GLY A 48 2.32 1.48 18.34
C GLY A 48 3.63 0.90 18.86
N ASP A 49 3.56 -0.19 19.64
CA ASP A 49 4.76 -0.81 20.22
C ASP A 49 5.65 -1.40 19.12
N LYS A 50 5.02 -2.09 18.16
CA LYS A 50 5.74 -2.61 17.00
C LYS A 50 6.37 -1.51 16.16
N LEU A 51 5.65 -0.41 15.96
CA LEU A 51 6.19 0.75 15.24
C LEU A 51 7.43 1.34 15.93
N GLN A 52 7.43 1.46 17.28
CA GLN A 52 8.58 1.98 18.02
C GLN A 52 9.81 1.07 17.88
N GLN A 53 9.62 -0.24 17.93
CA GLN A 53 10.69 -1.20 17.66
C GLN A 53 11.27 -1.02 16.25
N LEU A 54 10.39 -0.96 15.24
CA LEU A 54 10.81 -0.84 13.84
C LEU A 54 11.55 0.46 13.55
N VAL A 55 11.12 1.60 14.08
CA VAL A 55 11.84 2.86 13.84
C VAL A 55 13.20 2.89 14.53
N ALA A 56 13.35 2.21 15.66
CA ALA A 56 14.66 2.04 16.30
C ALA A 56 15.62 1.21 15.42
N GLU A 57 15.11 0.18 14.76
CA GLU A 57 15.89 -0.68 13.84
C GLU A 57 16.20 0.01 12.51
N LEU A 58 15.23 0.72 11.93
CA LEU A 58 15.31 1.33 10.61
C LEU A 58 16.07 2.67 10.59
N GLY A 59 16.31 3.27 11.75
CA GLY A 59 17.13 4.46 11.91
C GLY A 59 16.37 5.78 11.73
N PRO A 60 17.08 6.92 11.76
CA PRO A 60 16.50 8.24 12.03
C PRO A 60 15.60 8.81 10.93
N ARG A 61 15.53 8.18 9.77
CA ARG A 61 14.61 8.57 8.71
C ARG A 61 13.26 7.83 8.76
N ALA A 62 13.12 6.85 9.65
CA ALA A 62 11.86 6.17 9.93
C ALA A 62 11.16 6.86 11.09
N LEU A 63 9.88 7.13 10.98
CA LEU A 63 9.05 7.82 11.96
C LEU A 63 7.81 6.99 12.24
N ALA A 64 7.46 6.80 13.51
CA ALA A 64 6.28 6.05 13.94
C ALA A 64 5.07 6.98 14.09
N LEU A 65 3.93 6.57 13.52
CA LEU A 65 2.65 7.25 13.69
C LEU A 65 1.56 6.20 13.97
N GLN A 66 1.14 6.12 15.23
CA GLN A 66 0.10 5.19 15.61
C GLN A 66 -1.28 5.73 15.23
N ILE A 67 -1.97 5.01 14.33
CA ILE A 67 -3.35 5.32 13.91
C ILE A 67 -4.13 4.02 13.73
N ASP A 68 -5.31 3.95 14.34
CA ASP A 68 -6.31 2.94 13.99
C ASP A 68 -7.16 3.46 12.81
N LEU A 69 -7.02 2.84 11.64
CA LEU A 69 -7.78 3.21 10.45
C LEU A 69 -9.28 2.90 10.58
N MET A 70 -9.69 2.12 11.57
CA MET A 70 -11.10 1.90 11.89
C MET A 70 -11.72 3.07 12.67
N ASP A 71 -10.90 3.95 13.25
CA ASP A 71 -11.31 5.20 13.88
C ASP A 71 -11.29 6.36 12.86
N GLY A 72 -12.47 6.76 12.44
CA GLY A 72 -12.59 7.82 11.43
C GLY A 72 -12.05 9.18 11.89
N LYS A 73 -12.01 9.49 13.20
CA LYS A 73 -11.46 10.76 13.68
C LYS A 73 -9.95 10.79 13.55
N GLN A 74 -9.27 9.66 13.86
CA GLN A 74 -7.84 9.54 13.66
C GLN A 74 -7.47 9.65 12.17
N VAL A 75 -8.26 9.02 11.30
CA VAL A 75 -8.05 9.10 9.83
C VAL A 75 -8.24 10.52 9.31
N ASP A 76 -9.20 11.27 9.80
CA ASP A 76 -9.41 12.67 9.37
C ASP A 76 -8.23 13.58 9.75
N GLY A 77 -7.54 13.30 10.85
CA GLY A 77 -6.35 14.03 11.32
C GLY A 77 -5.03 13.54 10.72
N ILE A 78 -5.03 12.48 9.92
CA ILE A 78 -3.79 11.79 9.47
C ILE A 78 -2.79 12.72 8.77
N LEU A 79 -3.26 13.66 7.96
CA LEU A 79 -2.38 14.63 7.28
C LEU A 79 -1.68 15.54 8.27
N ASP A 80 -2.42 16.12 9.21
CA ASP A 80 -1.86 17.06 10.20
C ASP A 80 -0.80 16.37 11.05
N ASP A 81 -1.03 15.11 11.44
CA ASP A 81 -0.07 14.32 12.21
C ASP A 81 1.17 13.98 11.37
N ILE A 82 1.02 13.64 10.09
CA ILE A 82 2.16 13.44 9.17
C ILE A 82 2.97 14.73 9.03
N LEU A 83 2.32 15.87 8.79
CA LEU A 83 3.00 17.14 8.61
C LEU A 83 3.68 17.62 9.89
N LYS A 84 3.07 17.44 11.05
CA LYS A 84 3.67 17.72 12.35
C LYS A 84 4.92 16.89 12.62
N LEU A 85 4.92 15.62 12.19
CA LEU A 85 6.00 14.68 12.45
C LEU A 85 7.15 14.81 11.43
N ALA A 86 6.82 14.98 10.15
CA ALA A 86 7.78 14.90 9.04
C ALA A 86 7.99 16.22 8.28
N GLY A 87 7.11 17.22 8.47
CA GLY A 87 7.19 18.55 7.86
C GLY A 87 6.64 18.65 6.45
N ARG A 88 6.42 17.54 5.74
CA ARG A 88 5.88 17.47 4.37
C ARG A 88 5.31 16.08 4.07
N LEU A 89 4.63 15.96 2.93
CA LEU A 89 4.20 14.69 2.37
C LEU A 89 4.38 14.72 0.85
N ASP A 90 5.04 13.71 0.29
CA ASP A 90 5.22 13.57 -1.16
C ASP A 90 4.59 12.28 -1.69
N ILE A 91 4.62 11.21 -0.90
CA ILE A 91 4.13 9.87 -1.30
C ILE A 91 3.21 9.36 -0.19
N PHE A 92 2.00 9.00 -0.56
CA PHE A 92 1.07 8.32 0.34
C PHE A 92 0.77 6.92 -0.19
N HIS A 93 1.12 5.89 0.58
CA HIS A 93 0.85 4.50 0.23
C HIS A 93 -0.28 3.95 1.08
N ALA A 94 -1.47 3.85 0.51
CA ALA A 94 -2.65 3.20 1.09
C ALA A 94 -2.49 1.68 0.95
N ASN A 95 -1.74 1.08 1.90
CA ASN A 95 -1.39 -0.34 1.87
C ASN A 95 -2.18 -1.19 2.86
N ALA A 96 -2.59 -0.64 4.00
CA ALA A 96 -3.34 -1.38 5.01
C ALA A 96 -4.57 -2.06 4.43
N GLY A 97 -4.76 -3.33 4.79
CA GLY A 97 -5.90 -4.11 4.37
C GLY A 97 -6.00 -5.42 5.14
N ALA A 98 -7.13 -6.09 4.99
CA ALA A 98 -7.38 -7.41 5.53
C ALA A 98 -7.91 -8.33 4.44
N TYR A 99 -7.66 -9.61 4.62
CA TYR A 99 -8.13 -10.68 3.74
C TYR A 99 -9.31 -11.42 4.38
N ILE A 100 -10.18 -11.91 3.55
CA ILE A 100 -11.20 -12.91 3.89
C ILE A 100 -11.52 -13.75 2.67
N GLY A 101 -11.53 -15.06 2.84
CA GLY A 101 -12.01 -16.03 1.87
C GLY A 101 -13.13 -16.88 2.45
N GLY A 102 -13.67 -17.76 1.63
CA GLY A 102 -14.67 -18.74 2.01
C GLY A 102 -16.01 -18.62 1.28
N PRO A 103 -16.88 -19.64 1.39
CA PRO A 103 -18.19 -19.66 0.78
C PRO A 103 -19.10 -18.55 1.32
N VAL A 104 -19.81 -17.86 0.44
CA VAL A 104 -20.72 -16.76 0.84
C VAL A 104 -21.82 -17.24 1.78
N ALA A 105 -22.32 -18.46 1.57
CA ALA A 105 -23.42 -19.01 2.38
C ALA A 105 -23.05 -19.28 3.86
N GLU A 106 -21.75 -19.35 4.16
CA GLU A 106 -21.22 -19.71 5.50
C GLU A 106 -20.49 -18.56 6.17
N GLY A 107 -20.35 -17.44 5.47
CA GLY A 107 -19.56 -16.31 5.95
C GLY A 107 -20.25 -15.48 7.04
N ASP A 108 -19.45 -14.82 7.86
CA ASP A 108 -19.91 -13.92 8.92
C ASP A 108 -20.00 -12.47 8.39
N PRO A 109 -21.21 -11.88 8.28
CA PRO A 109 -21.39 -10.50 7.81
C PRO A 109 -20.62 -9.45 8.64
N GLU A 110 -20.45 -9.65 9.93
CA GLU A 110 -19.72 -8.72 10.80
C GLU A 110 -18.21 -8.68 10.44
N ILE A 111 -17.65 -9.82 10.05
CA ILE A 111 -16.27 -9.89 9.56
C ILE A 111 -16.19 -9.22 8.19
N TRP A 112 -17.17 -9.45 7.31
CA TRP A 112 -17.24 -8.82 6.00
C TRP A 112 -17.26 -7.29 6.10
N ASP A 113 -18.09 -6.74 6.98
CA ASP A 113 -18.20 -5.30 7.20
C ASP A 113 -16.88 -4.70 7.66
N ARG A 114 -16.15 -5.39 8.54
CA ARG A 114 -14.81 -4.95 8.97
C ARG A 114 -13.82 -4.93 7.81
N VAL A 115 -13.78 -5.99 7.02
CA VAL A 115 -12.88 -6.10 5.85
C VAL A 115 -13.23 -5.04 4.81
N LEU A 116 -14.50 -4.91 4.44
CA LEU A 116 -14.97 -3.89 3.51
C LEU A 116 -14.64 -2.49 4.02
N LYS A 117 -14.92 -2.20 5.30
CA LYS A 117 -14.62 -0.90 5.90
C LYS A 117 -13.13 -0.57 5.86
N LEU A 118 -12.26 -1.52 6.22
CA LEU A 118 -10.80 -1.30 6.22
C LEU A 118 -10.27 -1.13 4.79
N ASN A 119 -10.61 -2.07 3.89
CA ASN A 119 -10.05 -2.11 2.55
C ASN A 119 -10.55 -0.97 1.65
N THR A 120 -11.75 -0.42 1.91
CA THR A 120 -12.38 0.61 1.08
C THR A 120 -12.53 1.93 1.84
N SER A 121 -13.53 2.06 2.70
CA SER A 121 -13.89 3.34 3.33
C SER A 121 -12.73 4.02 4.06
N ALA A 122 -11.95 3.25 4.82
CA ALA A 122 -10.81 3.78 5.55
C ALA A 122 -9.70 4.25 4.61
N ALA A 123 -9.36 3.44 3.59
CA ALA A 123 -8.36 3.80 2.58
C ALA A 123 -8.78 5.05 1.77
N PHE A 124 -10.05 5.12 1.35
CA PHE A 124 -10.59 6.28 0.61
C PHE A 124 -10.60 7.54 1.48
N ARG A 125 -10.91 7.41 2.78
CA ARG A 125 -10.91 8.50 3.74
C ARG A 125 -9.49 9.01 3.99
N CYS A 126 -8.49 8.14 4.09
CA CYS A 126 -7.08 8.55 4.14
C CYS A 126 -6.71 9.39 2.92
N VAL A 127 -7.05 8.93 1.71
CA VAL A 127 -6.77 9.70 0.49
C VAL A 127 -7.51 11.04 0.48
N ARG A 128 -8.79 11.08 0.90
CA ARG A 128 -9.52 12.35 1.06
C ARG A 128 -8.78 13.33 1.97
N SER A 129 -8.18 12.85 3.04
CA SER A 129 -7.46 13.70 4.00
C SER A 129 -6.15 14.25 3.43
N VAL A 130 -5.39 13.47 2.66
CA VAL A 130 -4.07 13.90 2.14
C VAL A 130 -4.14 14.60 0.79
N LEU A 131 -5.17 14.34 -0.01
CA LEU A 131 -5.27 14.81 -1.39
C LEU A 131 -5.27 16.34 -1.56
N PRO A 132 -5.97 17.15 -0.73
CA PRO A 132 -5.93 18.61 -0.84
C PRO A 132 -4.53 19.19 -0.70
N HIS A 133 -3.70 18.61 0.18
CA HIS A 133 -2.30 19.01 0.35
C HIS A 133 -1.48 18.75 -0.91
N LEU A 134 -1.57 17.56 -1.49
CA LEU A 134 -0.85 17.19 -2.71
C LEU A 134 -1.29 18.05 -3.92
N ILE A 135 -2.59 18.36 -4.01
CA ILE A 135 -3.14 19.27 -5.02
C ILE A 135 -2.57 20.68 -4.86
N ALA A 136 -2.56 21.22 -3.65
CA ALA A 136 -1.97 22.54 -3.36
C ALA A 136 -0.47 22.58 -3.65
N GLN A 137 0.24 21.48 -3.36
CA GLN A 137 1.66 21.28 -3.66
C GLN A 137 1.95 21.11 -5.16
N LYS A 138 0.92 20.81 -5.99
CA LYS A 138 1.00 20.49 -7.42
C LYS A 138 1.95 19.35 -7.74
N SER A 139 2.10 18.43 -6.82
CA SER A 139 2.93 17.23 -6.97
C SER A 139 2.62 16.23 -5.86
N GLY A 140 2.82 14.97 -6.14
CA GLY A 140 2.73 13.88 -5.17
C GLY A 140 2.25 12.59 -5.79
N ASP A 141 2.44 11.52 -5.05
CA ASP A 141 2.07 10.17 -5.44
C ASP A 141 1.13 9.56 -4.42
N ILE A 142 0.07 8.94 -4.91
CA ILE A 142 -0.82 8.09 -4.13
C ILE A 142 -0.77 6.70 -4.75
N ILE A 143 -0.28 5.73 -3.97
CA ILE A 143 -0.21 4.33 -4.40
C ILE A 143 -1.13 3.50 -3.52
N PHE A 144 -1.86 2.60 -4.14
CA PHE A 144 -2.66 1.60 -3.44
C PHE A 144 -2.05 0.20 -3.57
N THR A 145 -2.04 -0.54 -2.49
CA THR A 145 -1.91 -2.00 -2.56
C THR A 145 -3.29 -2.59 -2.82
N SER A 146 -3.57 -2.86 -4.09
CA SER A 146 -4.75 -3.57 -4.51
C SER A 146 -4.51 -5.10 -4.45
N SER A 147 -4.89 -5.83 -5.45
CA SER A 147 -4.66 -7.26 -5.64
C SER A 147 -5.01 -7.62 -7.09
N ILE A 148 -4.53 -8.76 -7.57
CA ILE A 148 -5.07 -9.39 -8.78
C ILE A 148 -6.60 -9.59 -8.66
N ALA A 149 -7.09 -9.85 -7.45
CA ALA A 149 -8.52 -9.92 -7.13
C ALA A 149 -9.27 -8.59 -7.36
N GLY A 150 -8.59 -7.49 -7.67
CA GLY A 150 -9.19 -6.23 -8.08
C GLY A 150 -9.49 -6.13 -9.58
N VAL A 151 -9.03 -7.08 -10.39
CA VAL A 151 -9.24 -7.11 -11.84
C VAL A 151 -9.71 -8.47 -12.35
N VAL A 152 -9.47 -9.53 -11.59
CA VAL A 152 -9.96 -10.88 -11.87
C VAL A 152 -10.85 -11.33 -10.70
N PRO A 153 -12.10 -11.74 -10.95
CA PRO A 153 -12.96 -12.30 -9.89
C PRO A 153 -12.40 -13.64 -9.40
N VAL A 154 -12.03 -13.71 -8.12
CA VAL A 154 -11.52 -14.94 -7.50
C VAL A 154 -12.65 -15.65 -6.76
N VAL A 155 -12.92 -16.90 -7.16
CA VAL A 155 -14.10 -17.66 -6.71
C VAL A 155 -14.12 -17.88 -5.20
N TRP A 156 -12.96 -18.12 -4.58
CA TRP A 156 -12.85 -18.43 -3.15
C TRP A 156 -12.94 -17.20 -2.24
N GLU A 157 -12.86 -15.99 -2.77
CA GLU A 157 -12.75 -14.77 -1.95
C GLU A 157 -13.68 -13.64 -2.43
N PRO A 158 -15.00 -13.87 -2.55
CA PRO A 158 -15.89 -12.93 -3.19
C PRO A 158 -15.99 -11.56 -2.50
N ILE A 159 -15.94 -11.50 -1.17
CA ILE A 159 -15.98 -10.26 -0.40
C ILE A 159 -14.66 -9.47 -0.54
N TYR A 160 -13.53 -10.17 -0.44
CA TYR A 160 -12.23 -9.56 -0.69
C TYR A 160 -12.12 -9.03 -2.12
N THR A 161 -12.50 -9.84 -3.10
CA THR A 161 -12.60 -9.46 -4.52
C THR A 161 -13.43 -8.18 -4.68
N ALA A 162 -14.64 -8.14 -4.12
CA ALA A 162 -15.50 -6.95 -4.20
C ALA A 162 -14.80 -5.71 -3.63
N SER A 163 -14.09 -5.84 -2.49
CA SER A 163 -13.32 -4.74 -1.90
C SER A 163 -12.21 -4.24 -2.83
N LYS A 164 -11.50 -5.15 -3.49
CA LYS A 164 -10.37 -4.80 -4.37
C LYS A 164 -10.82 -4.23 -5.72
N PHE A 165 -11.96 -4.68 -6.26
CA PHE A 165 -12.62 -4.02 -7.40
C PHE A 165 -13.04 -2.59 -7.05
N ALA A 166 -13.60 -2.36 -5.85
CA ALA A 166 -13.92 -1.02 -5.39
C ALA A 166 -12.68 -0.11 -5.30
N VAL A 167 -11.55 -0.64 -4.82
CA VAL A 167 -10.26 0.07 -4.80
C VAL A 167 -9.83 0.44 -6.21
N GLN A 168 -9.86 -0.49 -7.17
CA GLN A 168 -9.47 -0.20 -8.57
C GLN A 168 -10.36 0.88 -9.21
N ALA A 169 -11.67 0.81 -9.00
CA ALA A 169 -12.59 1.83 -9.48
C ALA A 169 -12.26 3.22 -8.89
N PHE A 170 -11.97 3.28 -7.58
CA PHE A 170 -11.59 4.52 -6.89
C PHE A 170 -10.26 5.07 -7.41
N VAL A 171 -9.23 4.24 -7.55
CA VAL A 171 -7.91 4.62 -8.08
C VAL A 171 -8.04 5.24 -9.47
N HIS A 172 -8.75 4.57 -10.38
CA HIS A 172 -8.88 5.04 -11.76
C HIS A 172 -9.69 6.35 -11.87
N SER A 173 -10.74 6.49 -11.06
CA SER A 173 -11.56 7.70 -11.03
C SER A 173 -10.79 8.86 -10.43
N THR A 174 -10.14 8.67 -9.27
CA THR A 174 -9.37 9.71 -8.58
C THR A 174 -8.19 10.17 -9.43
N ARG A 175 -7.45 9.25 -10.07
CA ARG A 175 -6.35 9.59 -10.98
C ARG A 175 -6.79 10.60 -12.05
N ARG A 176 -7.95 10.39 -12.65
CA ARG A 176 -8.47 11.28 -13.71
C ARG A 176 -8.86 12.65 -13.18
N GLN A 177 -9.37 12.73 -11.94
CA GLN A 177 -9.72 14.00 -11.30
C GLN A 177 -8.50 14.86 -10.99
N VAL A 178 -7.37 14.24 -10.60
CA VAL A 178 -6.24 14.97 -10.03
C VAL A 178 -5.04 15.13 -10.97
N ALA A 179 -5.05 14.49 -12.12
CA ALA A 179 -3.94 14.55 -13.08
C ALA A 179 -3.59 16.00 -13.50
N GLN A 180 -4.59 16.87 -13.64
CA GLN A 180 -4.40 18.30 -13.95
C GLN A 180 -3.63 19.06 -12.87
N TYR A 181 -3.55 18.54 -11.67
CA TYR A 181 -2.82 19.16 -10.54
C TYR A 181 -1.43 18.58 -10.34
N GLY A 182 -0.94 17.72 -11.25
CA GLY A 182 0.37 17.08 -11.13
C GLY A 182 0.45 16.00 -10.06
N VAL A 183 -0.69 15.51 -9.54
CA VAL A 183 -0.77 14.41 -8.61
C VAL A 183 -0.95 13.09 -9.37
N ARG A 184 -0.14 12.09 -9.04
CA ARG A 184 -0.19 10.76 -9.65
C ARG A 184 -0.89 9.78 -8.71
N VAL A 185 -1.79 8.98 -9.24
CA VAL A 185 -2.51 7.94 -8.48
C VAL A 185 -2.43 6.64 -9.27
N GLY A 186 -2.01 5.57 -8.59
CA GLY A 186 -1.89 4.25 -9.19
C GLY A 186 -2.01 3.14 -8.16
N ALA A 187 -1.98 1.90 -8.63
CA ALA A 187 -2.06 0.72 -7.79
C ALA A 187 -1.03 -0.35 -8.19
N VAL A 188 -0.48 -1.05 -7.20
CA VAL A 188 0.17 -2.34 -7.39
C VAL A 188 -0.85 -3.44 -7.11
N LEU A 189 -0.91 -4.44 -7.99
CA LEU A 189 -1.87 -5.54 -7.95
C LEU A 189 -1.12 -6.87 -7.84
N PRO A 190 -0.67 -7.23 -6.63
CA PRO A 190 0.02 -8.49 -6.45
C PRO A 190 -0.93 -9.68 -6.49
N GLY A 191 -0.40 -10.82 -6.95
CA GLY A 191 -0.93 -12.13 -6.63
C GLY A 191 -0.62 -12.53 -5.18
N PRO A 192 -0.55 -13.83 -4.85
CA PRO A 192 -0.25 -14.29 -3.50
C PRO A 192 1.16 -13.87 -3.04
N VAL A 193 1.25 -13.25 -1.85
CA VAL A 193 2.50 -12.75 -1.24
C VAL A 193 2.64 -13.32 0.16
N VAL A 194 3.85 -13.75 0.52
CA VAL A 194 4.18 -14.22 1.88
C VAL A 194 4.05 -13.06 2.87
N THR A 195 2.95 -13.03 3.59
CA THR A 195 2.62 -12.01 4.60
C THR A 195 1.82 -12.66 5.72
N ALA A 196 1.60 -11.93 6.82
CA ALA A 196 0.73 -12.36 7.91
C ALA A 196 -0.73 -12.68 7.46
N LEU A 197 -1.13 -12.31 6.25
CA LEU A 197 -2.42 -12.71 5.67
C LEU A 197 -2.48 -14.21 5.36
N LEU A 198 -1.36 -14.92 5.40
CA LEU A 198 -1.25 -16.37 5.21
C LEU A 198 -1.08 -17.12 6.52
N ASP A 199 -1.08 -16.46 7.68
CA ASP A 199 -0.85 -17.10 8.99
C ASP A 199 -1.91 -18.17 9.31
N ASP A 200 -3.10 -18.07 8.73
CA ASP A 200 -4.19 -19.05 8.86
C ASP A 200 -4.03 -20.26 7.92
N TRP A 201 -3.03 -20.26 7.05
CA TRP A 201 -2.81 -21.40 6.16
C TRP A 201 -2.19 -22.56 6.92
N PRO A 202 -2.62 -23.81 6.66
CA PRO A 202 -1.91 -24.98 7.13
C PRO A 202 -0.44 -24.97 6.69
N GLN A 203 0.48 -25.35 7.58
CA GLN A 203 1.92 -25.30 7.28
C GLN A 203 2.29 -26.09 6.01
N GLU A 204 1.70 -27.26 5.82
CA GLU A 204 1.88 -28.09 4.62
C GLU A 204 1.52 -27.33 3.33
N LYS A 205 0.39 -26.61 3.35
CA LYS A 205 -0.04 -25.79 2.21
C LYS A 205 0.93 -24.64 1.92
N LEU A 206 1.46 -24.01 2.98
CA LEU A 206 2.43 -22.92 2.86
C LEU A 206 3.75 -23.45 2.28
N ASP A 207 4.23 -24.61 2.78
CA ASP A 207 5.47 -25.24 2.32
C ASP A 207 5.35 -25.65 0.85
N ASP A 208 4.22 -26.25 0.46
CA ASP A 208 3.93 -26.61 -0.93
C ASP A 208 3.90 -25.38 -1.83
N ALA A 209 3.25 -24.31 -1.40
CA ALA A 209 3.15 -23.07 -2.17
C ALA A 209 4.52 -22.39 -2.36
N LEU A 210 5.37 -22.44 -1.34
CA LEU A 210 6.76 -21.96 -1.43
C LEU A 210 7.59 -22.85 -2.36
N ALA A 211 7.49 -24.18 -2.22
CA ALA A 211 8.23 -25.13 -3.06
C ALA A 211 7.85 -25.05 -4.54
N ASN A 212 6.59 -24.79 -4.84
CA ASN A 212 6.06 -24.66 -6.19
C ASN A 212 6.21 -23.24 -6.78
N GLY A 213 6.76 -22.28 -6.01
CA GLY A 213 6.94 -20.91 -6.46
C GLY A 213 5.62 -20.17 -6.72
N SER A 214 4.54 -20.52 -6.00
CA SER A 214 3.23 -19.87 -6.12
C SER A 214 3.02 -18.70 -5.15
N LEU A 215 4.06 -18.33 -4.41
CA LEU A 215 4.07 -17.17 -3.53
C LEU A 215 5.23 -16.24 -3.88
N MET A 216 4.96 -14.95 -3.90
CA MET A 216 5.99 -13.90 -4.04
C MET A 216 6.48 -13.45 -2.66
N GLN A 217 7.69 -12.89 -2.64
CA GLN A 217 8.17 -12.18 -1.46
C GLN A 217 7.67 -10.72 -1.44
N PRO A 218 7.46 -10.11 -0.26
CA PRO A 218 7.02 -8.70 -0.16
C PRO A 218 7.94 -7.71 -0.88
N ILE A 219 9.22 -8.04 -1.06
CA ILE A 219 10.19 -7.20 -1.77
C ILE A 219 9.80 -6.95 -3.21
N GLU A 220 9.22 -7.92 -3.92
CA GLU A 220 8.77 -7.79 -5.31
C GLU A 220 7.72 -6.68 -5.45
N VAL A 221 6.81 -6.62 -4.45
CA VAL A 221 5.80 -5.55 -4.39
C VAL A 221 6.45 -4.21 -4.08
N ALA A 222 7.39 -4.17 -3.14
CA ALA A 222 8.05 -2.94 -2.72
C ALA A 222 8.90 -2.32 -3.84
N GLU A 223 9.60 -3.13 -4.63
CA GLU A 223 10.35 -2.67 -5.81
C GLU A 223 9.41 -2.13 -6.89
N SER A 224 8.23 -2.75 -7.08
CA SER A 224 7.20 -2.24 -7.98
C SER A 224 6.68 -0.87 -7.53
N VAL A 225 6.45 -0.66 -6.23
CA VAL A 225 6.07 0.64 -5.67
C VAL A 225 7.18 1.67 -5.89
N LEU A 226 8.45 1.33 -5.62
CA LEU A 226 9.59 2.21 -5.89
C LEU A 226 9.65 2.59 -7.37
N PHE A 227 9.47 1.63 -8.28
CA PHE A 227 9.39 1.91 -9.72
C PHE A 227 8.30 2.93 -10.03
N MET A 228 7.09 2.80 -9.46
CA MET A 228 5.97 3.72 -9.72
C MET A 228 6.31 5.15 -9.31
N VAL A 229 6.83 5.35 -8.09
CA VAL A 229 7.07 6.69 -7.52
C VAL A 229 8.33 7.37 -8.05
N THR A 230 9.21 6.64 -8.71
CA THR A 230 10.45 7.18 -9.30
C THR A 230 10.34 7.53 -10.78
N ARG A 231 9.16 7.40 -11.39
CA ARG A 231 8.95 7.86 -12.78
C ARG A 231 9.05 9.37 -12.87
N SER A 232 9.36 9.86 -14.07
CA SER A 232 9.38 11.30 -14.34
C SER A 232 8.02 11.95 -14.05
N PRO A 233 7.97 13.23 -13.65
CA PRO A 233 6.71 13.88 -13.22
C PRO A 233 5.56 13.80 -14.22
N GLY A 234 5.87 13.74 -15.52
CA GLY A 234 4.86 13.64 -16.58
C GLY A 234 4.34 12.22 -16.84
N VAL A 235 4.80 11.21 -16.08
CA VAL A 235 4.43 9.81 -16.30
C VAL A 235 3.77 9.24 -15.07
N THR A 236 2.56 8.72 -15.24
CA THR A 236 1.86 7.95 -14.21
C THR A 236 1.85 6.47 -14.60
N VAL A 237 2.40 5.63 -13.75
CA VAL A 237 2.15 4.19 -13.82
C VAL A 237 0.82 3.94 -13.14
N ARG A 238 -0.19 3.60 -13.94
CA ARG A 238 -1.56 3.45 -13.44
C ARG A 238 -1.74 2.19 -12.60
N ASP A 239 -1.32 1.06 -13.16
CA ASP A 239 -1.41 -0.27 -12.55
C ASP A 239 -0.14 -1.05 -12.86
N ILE A 240 0.33 -1.82 -11.87
CA ILE A 240 1.32 -2.87 -12.05
C ILE A 240 0.73 -4.16 -11.51
N VAL A 241 0.51 -5.13 -12.38
CA VAL A 241 0.14 -6.50 -12.00
C VAL A 241 1.41 -7.32 -11.91
N ILE A 242 1.63 -7.96 -10.77
CA ILE A 242 2.74 -8.88 -10.55
C ILE A 242 2.23 -10.19 -9.96
N LEU A 243 2.65 -11.29 -10.56
CA LEU A 243 2.17 -12.64 -10.23
C LEU A 243 3.35 -13.60 -10.08
N PRO A 244 3.24 -14.61 -9.22
CA PRO A 244 4.13 -15.75 -9.28
C PRO A 244 4.02 -16.41 -10.65
N ASN A 245 5.15 -16.85 -11.21
CA ASN A 245 5.17 -17.44 -12.56
C ASN A 245 4.38 -18.76 -12.69
N SER A 246 4.12 -19.42 -11.56
CA SER A 246 3.37 -20.69 -11.51
C SER A 246 1.87 -20.52 -11.30
N VAL A 247 1.38 -19.29 -11.14
CA VAL A 247 -0.05 -19.00 -10.89
C VAL A 247 -0.69 -18.57 -12.21
N ASP A 248 -1.65 -19.37 -12.67
CA ASP A 248 -2.52 -19.08 -13.81
C ASP A 248 -3.83 -18.44 -13.28
N LEU A 249 -4.05 -17.16 -13.59
CA LEU A 249 -5.22 -16.36 -13.17
C LEU A 249 -5.81 -15.60 -14.34
#